data_2b52659b1ba76ebe223b2a3fb377ad60
#
_entry.id   2b52659b1ba76ebe223b2a3fb377ad60
#
_cell.length_a   1.000
_cell.length_b   1.000
_cell.length_c   1.000
_cell.angle_alpha   90.00
_cell.angle_beta   90.00
_cell.angle_gamma   90.00
#
_symmetry.space_group_name_H-M   'P 1'
#
loop_
_entity.id
_entity.type
_entity.pdbx_description
1 polymer ?
#
loop_
_entity_poly.entity_id
_entity_poly.type
_entity_poly.pdbx_seq_one_letter_code
_entity_poly.pdbx_strand_id
1 'polypeptide(L)'
;MKQLRYDDYGGIDKMYLAEVEKPEPGPEEILVEVKAAGINPVDWKIRNAHMKMVDGHQWPRRMGLEFAGIIRQVGEKITNFEPGEEVFGAVDLKVLGAMADFIVVTADQIHAKPPSLTMSEAGGLPLIGATAYQALHERVDLRGVDVLINGGSGGVGNSAIQLARMDNANVTAVAGPHHQDIMRELGANRTVDYKTTDVTQEDHRYDVILDAAGTLPWSSAKGLLKQYGTYLNLQPGLTSYVSSFVNNKLSDKKHVPMLTDITHHSLHKLYDLVEEHGFKVKIGREFALMEYKKAFTELESGDGPAGKCVFVP
;
A
#
# COMPACT_ATOMS: atom_id res chain seq x y z
N MET A 1 16.84 -16.20 -14.07
CA MET A 1 16.28 -15.61 -12.87
C MET A 1 14.85 -16.11 -12.65
N LYS A 2 14.40 -16.13 -11.40
CA LYS A 2 13.00 -16.48 -11.07
C LYS A 2 12.12 -15.23 -11.15
N GLN A 3 10.88 -15.41 -11.61
CA GLN A 3 9.87 -14.34 -11.68
C GLN A 3 8.48 -14.94 -11.52
N LEU A 4 7.66 -14.37 -10.62
CA LEU A 4 6.29 -14.80 -10.41
C LEU A 4 5.38 -14.27 -11.52
N ARG A 5 4.65 -15.20 -12.19
CA ARG A 5 3.82 -14.95 -13.37
C ARG A 5 2.48 -15.67 -13.30
N TYR A 6 1.59 -15.28 -14.20
CA TYR A 6 0.35 -15.99 -14.52
C TYR A 6 -0.05 -15.74 -15.99
N ASP A 7 -0.71 -16.73 -16.63
CA ASP A 7 -1.04 -16.72 -18.06
C ASP A 7 -2.53 -16.46 -18.32
N ASP A 8 -3.36 -16.44 -17.30
CA ASP A 8 -4.79 -16.16 -17.37
C ASP A 8 -5.29 -15.62 -16.05
N TYR A 9 -6.36 -14.85 -16.08
CA TYR A 9 -6.99 -14.37 -14.85
C TYR A 9 -7.55 -15.53 -14.03
N GLY A 10 -7.53 -15.41 -12.72
CA GLY A 10 -8.09 -16.41 -11.82
C GLY A 10 -7.44 -16.47 -10.46
N GLY A 11 -7.60 -17.59 -9.79
CA GLY A 11 -7.10 -17.84 -8.45
C GLY A 11 -5.59 -18.09 -8.37
N ILE A 12 -5.14 -18.49 -7.19
CA ILE A 12 -3.73 -18.81 -6.88
C ILE A 12 -3.18 -19.93 -7.77
N ASP A 13 -4.05 -20.84 -8.24
CA ASP A 13 -3.72 -21.94 -9.14
C ASP A 13 -3.18 -21.49 -10.50
N LYS A 14 -3.48 -20.25 -10.92
CA LYS A 14 -2.99 -19.66 -12.17
C LYS A 14 -1.54 -19.15 -12.06
N MET A 15 -1.04 -18.99 -10.85
CA MET A 15 0.31 -18.45 -10.61
C MET A 15 1.37 -19.54 -10.70
N TYR A 16 2.51 -19.19 -11.27
CA TYR A 16 3.70 -20.04 -11.31
C TYR A 16 5.00 -19.21 -11.24
N LEU A 17 6.05 -19.83 -10.74
CA LEU A 17 7.38 -19.26 -10.73
C LEU A 17 8.10 -19.66 -12.02
N ALA A 18 8.31 -18.69 -12.90
CA ALA A 18 8.99 -18.88 -14.18
C ALA A 18 10.51 -18.72 -14.00
N GLU A 19 11.28 -19.55 -14.69
CA GLU A 19 12.69 -19.31 -14.96
C GLU A 19 12.81 -18.55 -16.28
N VAL A 20 13.40 -17.36 -16.23
CA VAL A 20 13.56 -16.46 -17.38
C VAL A 20 14.98 -15.93 -17.47
N GLU A 21 15.37 -15.44 -18.64
CA GLU A 21 16.63 -14.75 -18.80
C GLU A 21 16.66 -13.48 -17.94
N LYS A 22 17.85 -13.18 -17.37
CA LYS A 22 18.06 -11.94 -16.66
C LYS A 22 18.00 -10.79 -17.66
N PRO A 23 17.16 -9.76 -17.41
CA PRO A 23 17.06 -8.64 -18.34
C PRO A 23 18.32 -7.76 -18.29
N GLU A 24 18.59 -7.10 -19.41
CA GLU A 24 19.58 -6.04 -19.51
C GLU A 24 18.89 -4.68 -19.55
N PRO A 25 19.36 -3.66 -18.83
CA PRO A 25 18.78 -2.33 -18.86
C PRO A 25 19.10 -1.63 -20.18
N GLY A 26 18.13 -0.92 -20.72
CA GLY A 26 18.32 0.02 -21.82
C GLY A 26 19.10 1.27 -21.38
N PRO A 27 19.36 2.21 -22.32
CA PRO A 27 20.19 3.39 -22.03
C PRO A 27 19.66 4.30 -20.89
N GLU A 28 18.36 4.34 -20.69
CA GLU A 28 17.67 5.17 -19.67
C GLU A 28 17.11 4.33 -18.51
N GLU A 29 17.54 3.08 -18.38
CA GLU A 29 17.01 2.13 -17.43
C GLU A 29 18.07 1.67 -16.43
N ILE A 30 17.61 1.09 -15.35
CA ILE A 30 18.40 0.64 -14.21
C ILE A 30 18.00 -0.80 -13.90
N LEU A 31 18.98 -1.70 -13.79
CA LEU A 31 18.78 -3.06 -13.36
C LEU A 31 18.94 -3.15 -11.85
N VAL A 32 17.90 -3.55 -11.14
CA VAL A 32 17.90 -3.75 -9.70
C VAL A 32 17.80 -5.24 -9.37
N GLU A 33 18.66 -5.73 -8.51
CA GLU A 33 18.51 -7.02 -7.83
C GLU A 33 17.53 -6.82 -6.67
N VAL A 34 16.37 -7.44 -6.74
CA VAL A 34 15.33 -7.32 -5.71
C VAL A 34 15.75 -8.06 -4.45
N LYS A 35 15.67 -7.38 -3.32
CA LYS A 35 15.95 -7.94 -1.99
C LYS A 35 14.69 -8.06 -1.13
N ALA A 36 13.66 -7.30 -1.46
CA ALA A 36 12.32 -7.46 -0.90
C ALA A 36 11.28 -6.93 -1.88
N ALA A 37 10.14 -7.59 -1.99
CA ALA A 37 8.99 -7.15 -2.77
C ALA A 37 7.73 -7.16 -1.92
N GLY A 38 7.02 -6.03 -1.86
CA GLY A 38 5.79 -5.92 -1.08
C GLY A 38 4.65 -6.75 -1.66
N ILE A 39 3.84 -7.37 -0.79
CA ILE A 39 2.62 -8.09 -1.16
C ILE A 39 1.42 -7.20 -0.82
N ASN A 40 0.50 -7.03 -1.76
CA ASN A 40 -0.60 -6.09 -1.64
C ASN A 40 -1.94 -6.67 -2.12
N PRO A 41 -3.07 -6.22 -1.57
CA PRO A 41 -4.39 -6.58 -2.11
C PRO A 41 -4.57 -6.28 -3.59
N VAL A 42 -3.90 -5.28 -4.13
CA VAL A 42 -3.95 -4.95 -5.56
C VAL A 42 -3.40 -6.07 -6.44
N ASP A 43 -2.40 -6.83 -5.97
CA ASP A 43 -1.78 -7.92 -6.74
C ASP A 43 -2.81 -9.00 -7.11
N TRP A 44 -3.60 -9.49 -6.14
CA TRP A 44 -4.63 -10.48 -6.43
C TRP A 44 -5.90 -9.88 -7.04
N LYS A 45 -6.20 -8.60 -6.81
CA LYS A 45 -7.30 -7.93 -7.51
C LYS A 45 -7.03 -7.84 -9.01
N ILE A 46 -5.80 -7.54 -9.41
CA ILE A 46 -5.38 -7.57 -10.82
C ILE A 46 -5.47 -8.99 -11.34
N ARG A 47 -4.85 -9.96 -10.65
CA ARG A 47 -4.88 -11.37 -11.05
C ARG A 47 -6.31 -11.93 -11.17
N ASN A 48 -7.22 -11.54 -10.29
CA ASN A 48 -8.64 -11.94 -10.31
C ASN A 48 -9.50 -11.12 -11.28
N ALA A 49 -8.87 -10.34 -12.17
CA ALA A 49 -9.55 -9.54 -13.19
C ALA A 49 -10.42 -8.37 -12.69
N HIS A 50 -10.30 -7.96 -11.43
CA HIS A 50 -11.07 -6.84 -10.90
C HIS A 50 -10.59 -5.48 -11.46
N MET A 51 -9.45 -5.44 -12.14
CA MET A 51 -8.85 -4.23 -12.69
C MET A 51 -8.53 -4.32 -14.19
N LYS A 52 -9.22 -5.19 -14.94
CA LYS A 52 -9.01 -5.41 -16.39
C LYS A 52 -8.94 -4.13 -17.23
N MET A 53 -9.64 -3.08 -16.84
CA MET A 53 -9.71 -1.84 -17.63
C MET A 53 -8.40 -1.04 -17.60
N VAL A 54 -7.53 -1.29 -16.63
CA VAL A 54 -6.32 -0.49 -16.37
C VAL A 54 -5.03 -1.31 -16.31
N ASP A 55 -5.10 -2.63 -16.50
CA ASP A 55 -4.00 -3.54 -16.22
C ASP A 55 -3.09 -3.87 -17.42
N GLY A 56 -3.28 -3.27 -18.60
CA GLY A 56 -2.40 -3.34 -19.76
C GLY A 56 -2.50 -4.60 -20.63
N HIS A 57 -3.20 -5.65 -20.24
CA HIS A 57 -3.54 -6.86 -21.04
C HIS A 57 -2.37 -7.61 -21.73
N GLN A 58 -1.14 -7.53 -21.23
CA GLN A 58 0.00 -8.29 -21.77
C GLN A 58 0.12 -9.66 -21.09
N TRP A 59 0.37 -10.72 -21.86
CA TRP A 59 0.56 -12.09 -21.39
C TRP A 59 1.93 -12.65 -21.78
N PRO A 60 2.61 -13.46 -20.95
CA PRO A 60 2.30 -13.76 -19.56
C PRO A 60 2.42 -12.51 -18.68
N ARG A 61 1.57 -12.39 -17.67
CA ARG A 61 1.63 -11.25 -16.74
C ARG A 61 2.63 -11.50 -15.62
N ARG A 62 3.35 -10.47 -15.26
CA ARG A 62 4.24 -10.42 -14.10
C ARG A 62 3.47 -9.99 -12.86
N MET A 63 3.99 -10.28 -11.67
CA MET A 63 3.40 -9.87 -10.40
C MET A 63 4.34 -8.97 -9.59
N GLY A 64 3.74 -8.19 -8.70
CA GLY A 64 4.44 -7.28 -7.79
C GLY A 64 4.57 -5.87 -8.32
N LEU A 65 4.22 -4.91 -7.44
CA LEU A 65 4.19 -3.48 -7.75
C LEU A 65 5.38 -2.74 -7.14
N GLU A 66 5.83 -3.12 -5.94
CA GLU A 66 6.80 -2.39 -5.15
C GLU A 66 7.94 -3.29 -4.68
N PHE A 67 9.09 -2.68 -4.44
CA PHE A 67 10.30 -3.41 -4.08
C PHE A 67 11.33 -2.53 -3.35
N ALA A 68 12.31 -3.18 -2.74
CA ALA A 68 13.63 -2.64 -2.43
C ALA A 68 14.72 -3.58 -2.95
N GLY A 69 15.87 -3.04 -3.29
CA GLY A 69 16.96 -3.83 -3.85
C GLY A 69 18.25 -3.05 -4.02
N ILE A 70 19.18 -3.67 -4.72
CA ILE A 70 20.53 -3.13 -4.97
C ILE A 70 20.70 -2.95 -6.47
N ILE A 71 21.11 -1.77 -6.90
CA ILE A 71 21.42 -1.48 -8.30
C ILE A 71 22.61 -2.36 -8.73
N ARG A 72 22.44 -3.08 -9.83
CA ARG A 72 23.49 -3.94 -10.42
C ARG A 72 24.08 -3.39 -11.69
N GLN A 73 23.28 -2.66 -12.45
CA GLN A 73 23.69 -2.03 -13.69
C GLN A 73 22.86 -0.80 -13.97
N VAL A 74 23.46 0.21 -14.56
CA VAL A 74 22.79 1.44 -15.02
C VAL A 74 23.02 1.63 -16.52
N GLY A 75 22.02 2.15 -17.23
CA GLY A 75 22.14 2.54 -18.62
C GLY A 75 23.06 3.76 -18.82
N GLU A 76 23.58 3.93 -20.02
CA GLU A 76 24.58 4.96 -20.33
C GLU A 76 24.14 6.42 -20.12
N LYS A 77 22.82 6.65 -20.10
CA LYS A 77 22.25 7.99 -19.86
C LYS A 77 21.88 8.25 -18.39
N ILE A 78 22.03 7.28 -17.52
CA ILE A 78 21.79 7.43 -16.09
C ILE A 78 22.99 8.09 -15.45
N THR A 79 22.79 9.24 -14.78
CA THR A 79 23.86 10.04 -14.16
C THR A 79 23.67 10.24 -12.65
N ASN A 80 22.52 9.87 -12.11
CA ASN A 80 22.13 10.11 -10.73
C ASN A 80 22.04 8.86 -9.85
N PHE A 81 22.44 7.72 -10.40
CA PHE A 81 22.54 6.43 -9.68
C PHE A 81 23.77 5.65 -10.13
N GLU A 82 24.32 4.83 -9.19
CA GLU A 82 25.49 3.99 -9.42
C GLU A 82 25.25 2.53 -9.00
N PRO A 83 25.91 1.55 -9.63
CA PRO A 83 25.88 0.16 -9.16
C PRO A 83 26.35 0.03 -7.70
N GLY A 84 25.61 -0.74 -6.92
CA GLY A 84 25.86 -0.95 -5.49
C GLY A 84 24.95 -0.13 -4.58
N GLU A 85 24.27 0.90 -5.07
CA GLU A 85 23.34 1.67 -4.27
C GLU A 85 22.08 0.87 -3.89
N GLU A 86 21.63 1.08 -2.67
CA GLU A 86 20.38 0.53 -2.14
C GLU A 86 19.22 1.46 -2.48
N VAL A 87 18.20 0.92 -3.11
CA VAL A 87 17.03 1.69 -3.57
C VAL A 87 15.72 1.03 -3.17
N PHE A 88 14.66 1.82 -3.12
CA PHE A 88 13.28 1.36 -3.01
C PHE A 88 12.42 2.06 -4.05
N GLY A 89 11.32 1.44 -4.46
CA GLY A 89 10.48 2.02 -5.49
C GLY A 89 9.27 1.20 -5.84
N ALA A 90 8.59 1.66 -6.90
CA ALA A 90 7.42 0.97 -7.44
C ALA A 90 7.37 1.10 -8.95
N VAL A 91 6.72 0.13 -9.59
CA VAL A 91 6.50 0.10 -11.03
C VAL A 91 5.04 0.37 -11.37
N ASP A 92 4.78 0.74 -12.62
CA ASP A 92 3.42 0.97 -13.10
C ASP A 92 2.57 -0.32 -13.05
N LEU A 93 1.28 -0.18 -12.73
CA LEU A 93 0.30 -1.27 -12.71
C LEU A 93 0.20 -2.03 -14.05
N LYS A 94 0.52 -1.37 -15.15
CA LYS A 94 0.53 -1.99 -16.49
C LYS A 94 1.77 -2.84 -16.73
N VAL A 95 2.85 -2.57 -16.02
CA VAL A 95 4.16 -3.22 -16.19
C VAL A 95 4.34 -4.35 -15.19
N LEU A 96 4.19 -4.09 -13.89
CA LEU A 96 4.41 -5.02 -12.79
C LEU A 96 5.78 -5.74 -12.88
N GLY A 97 6.08 -6.64 -11.95
CA GLY A 97 7.27 -7.50 -12.05
C GLY A 97 8.22 -7.44 -10.86
N ALA A 98 7.87 -6.75 -9.79
CA ALA A 98 8.70 -6.65 -8.60
C ALA A 98 8.88 -7.98 -7.84
N MET A 99 7.97 -8.95 -8.01
CA MET A 99 8.12 -10.30 -7.42
C MET A 99 9.01 -11.18 -8.31
N ALA A 100 10.31 -10.84 -8.34
CA ALA A 100 11.33 -11.48 -9.15
C ALA A 100 12.71 -11.30 -8.54
N ASP A 101 13.74 -12.04 -9.01
CA ASP A 101 15.12 -11.84 -8.58
C ASP A 101 15.69 -10.50 -9.06
N PHE A 102 15.29 -10.04 -10.26
CA PHE A 102 15.73 -8.78 -10.86
C PHE A 102 14.58 -8.07 -11.54
N ILE A 103 14.63 -6.73 -11.53
CA ILE A 103 13.70 -5.85 -12.24
C ILE A 103 14.46 -4.74 -12.96
N VAL A 104 13.95 -4.34 -14.13
CA VAL A 104 14.40 -3.15 -14.86
C VAL A 104 13.40 -2.04 -14.62
N VAL A 105 13.90 -0.85 -14.28
CA VAL A 105 13.11 0.33 -13.92
C VAL A 105 13.74 1.58 -14.49
N THR A 106 12.99 2.68 -14.52
CA THR A 106 13.49 4.02 -14.83
C THR A 106 13.83 4.77 -13.54
N ALA A 107 14.66 5.82 -13.64
CA ALA A 107 15.16 6.58 -12.49
C ALA A 107 14.04 7.26 -11.68
N ASP A 108 12.91 7.60 -12.30
CA ASP A 108 11.75 8.21 -11.67
C ASP A 108 10.88 7.22 -10.86
N GLN A 109 11.10 5.91 -11.06
CA GLN A 109 10.40 4.83 -10.34
C GLN A 109 11.07 4.42 -9.03
N ILE A 110 12.26 4.97 -8.75
CA ILE A 110 13.06 4.60 -7.57
C ILE A 110 13.55 5.84 -6.81
N HIS A 111 13.93 5.63 -5.55
CA HIS A 111 14.64 6.57 -4.70
C HIS A 111 15.68 5.81 -3.87
N ALA A 112 16.69 6.52 -3.36
CA ALA A 112 17.63 5.94 -2.40
C ALA A 112 16.87 5.36 -1.19
N LYS A 113 17.23 4.15 -0.77
CA LYS A 113 16.62 3.51 0.40
C LYS A 113 16.97 4.33 1.66
N PRO A 114 16.00 4.65 2.53
CA PRO A 114 16.31 5.22 3.84
C PRO A 114 17.32 4.33 4.60
N PRO A 115 18.47 4.88 5.06
CA PRO A 115 19.48 4.09 5.75
C PRO A 115 18.97 3.39 7.02
N SER A 116 17.99 3.99 7.69
CA SER A 116 17.37 3.46 8.91
C SER A 116 16.49 2.22 8.69
N LEU A 117 16.05 1.95 7.45
CA LEU A 117 15.21 0.80 7.12
C LEU A 117 16.01 -0.42 6.66
N THR A 118 15.53 -1.60 7.04
CA THR A 118 15.93 -2.86 6.41
C THR A 118 15.40 -2.96 4.97
N MET A 119 15.89 -3.91 4.17
CA MET A 119 15.36 -4.16 2.82
C MET A 119 13.87 -4.54 2.85
N SER A 120 13.47 -5.36 3.81
CA SER A 120 12.06 -5.77 3.96
C SER A 120 11.14 -4.59 4.26
N GLU A 121 11.55 -3.71 5.17
CA GLU A 121 10.80 -2.50 5.49
C GLU A 121 10.71 -1.56 4.29
N ALA A 122 11.83 -1.31 3.62
CA ALA A 122 11.88 -0.46 2.43
C ALA A 122 11.08 -1.05 1.25
N GLY A 123 11.14 -2.37 1.03
CA GLY A 123 10.39 -3.05 -0.01
C GLY A 123 8.87 -3.10 0.23
N GLY A 124 8.44 -2.92 1.47
CA GLY A 124 7.02 -2.83 1.83
C GLY A 124 6.48 -1.41 1.96
N LEU A 125 7.32 -0.39 1.90
CA LEU A 125 6.96 1.01 2.17
C LEU A 125 6.19 1.71 1.04
N PRO A 126 6.57 1.61 -0.25
CA PRO A 126 6.09 2.52 -1.30
C PRO A 126 4.57 2.64 -1.35
N LEU A 127 3.85 1.52 -1.49
CA LEU A 127 2.40 1.56 -1.68
C LEU A 127 1.66 1.95 -0.39
N ILE A 128 2.01 1.36 0.75
CA ILE A 128 1.30 1.63 2.00
C ILE A 128 1.54 3.06 2.48
N GLY A 129 2.78 3.53 2.36
CA GLY A 129 3.18 4.88 2.74
C GLY A 129 2.56 5.94 1.83
N ALA A 130 2.71 5.80 0.50
CA ALA A 130 2.14 6.73 -0.45
C ALA A 130 0.60 6.79 -0.34
N THR A 131 -0.07 5.64 -0.17
CA THR A 131 -1.53 5.61 0.00
C THR A 131 -1.96 6.38 1.24
N ALA A 132 -1.32 6.13 2.38
CA ALA A 132 -1.67 6.81 3.62
C ALA A 132 -1.35 8.31 3.55
N TYR A 133 -0.20 8.68 2.98
CA TYR A 133 0.23 10.07 2.81
C TYR A 133 -0.73 10.85 1.92
N GLN A 134 -1.03 10.34 0.72
CA GLN A 134 -1.95 11.00 -0.21
C GLN A 134 -3.37 11.11 0.36
N ALA A 135 -3.85 10.09 1.07
CA ALA A 135 -5.15 10.13 1.72
C ALA A 135 -5.22 11.22 2.80
N LEU A 136 -4.23 11.30 3.66
CA LEU A 136 -4.29 12.08 4.89
C LEU A 136 -3.65 13.47 4.77
N HIS A 137 -2.54 13.64 4.02
CA HIS A 137 -1.85 14.92 3.93
C HIS A 137 -2.20 15.74 2.68
N GLU A 138 -2.69 15.08 1.59
CA GLU A 138 -3.06 15.81 0.39
C GLU A 138 -4.57 16.10 0.28
N ARG A 139 -5.41 15.44 1.09
CA ARG A 139 -6.88 15.52 0.98
C ARG A 139 -7.57 16.16 2.16
N VAL A 140 -6.96 16.15 3.35
CA VAL A 140 -7.58 16.64 4.59
C VAL A 140 -6.55 17.37 5.46
N ASP A 141 -7.03 18.28 6.33
CA ASP A 141 -6.22 18.86 7.40
C ASP A 141 -6.47 18.05 8.69
N LEU A 142 -5.41 17.47 9.24
CA LEU A 142 -5.49 16.56 10.38
C LEU A 142 -5.27 17.23 11.75
N ARG A 143 -4.96 18.50 11.80
CA ARG A 143 -4.58 19.18 13.04
C ARG A 143 -5.73 19.24 14.05
N GLY A 144 -5.60 18.43 15.12
CA GLY A 144 -6.55 18.43 16.24
C GLY A 144 -7.93 17.86 15.92
N VAL A 145 -8.07 17.06 14.84
CA VAL A 145 -9.34 16.46 14.42
C VAL A 145 -9.48 15.02 14.90
N ASP A 146 -10.73 14.53 14.97
CA ASP A 146 -11.03 13.13 15.26
C ASP A 146 -10.99 12.30 13.98
N VAL A 147 -10.13 11.29 13.95
CA VAL A 147 -9.93 10.40 12.81
C VAL A 147 -10.31 8.98 13.15
N LEU A 148 -11.15 8.34 12.33
CA LEU A 148 -11.42 6.92 12.36
C LEU A 148 -10.62 6.22 11.26
N ILE A 149 -9.81 5.22 11.62
CA ILE A 149 -9.07 4.38 10.68
C ILE A 149 -9.64 2.96 10.75
N ASN A 150 -10.46 2.59 9.77
CA ASN A 150 -10.97 1.24 9.63
C ASN A 150 -9.94 0.35 8.92
N GLY A 151 -9.55 -0.76 9.54
CA GLY A 151 -8.44 -1.60 9.09
C GLY A 151 -7.08 -1.13 9.61
N GLY A 152 -7.05 -0.62 10.85
CA GLY A 152 -5.85 -0.05 11.49
C GLY A 152 -4.67 -1.01 11.62
N SER A 153 -4.88 -2.33 11.58
CA SER A 153 -3.81 -3.34 11.67
C SER A 153 -3.11 -3.67 10.35
N GLY A 154 -3.70 -3.31 9.20
CA GLY A 154 -3.08 -3.53 7.90
C GLY A 154 -1.96 -2.54 7.58
N GLY A 155 -1.19 -2.77 6.51
CA GLY A 155 -0.07 -1.91 6.16
C GLY A 155 -0.44 -0.43 6.01
N VAL A 156 -1.49 -0.11 5.24
CA VAL A 156 -1.96 1.28 5.09
C VAL A 156 -2.52 1.84 6.39
N GLY A 157 -3.26 1.03 7.16
CA GLY A 157 -3.81 1.45 8.45
C GLY A 157 -2.71 1.80 9.47
N ASN A 158 -1.66 0.97 9.55
CA ASN A 158 -0.48 1.22 10.39
C ASN A 158 0.22 2.55 10.00
N SER A 159 0.37 2.78 8.69
CA SER A 159 0.94 4.02 8.16
C SER A 159 0.06 5.24 8.51
N ALA A 160 -1.25 5.09 8.32
CA ALA A 160 -2.21 6.16 8.58
C ALA A 160 -2.29 6.56 10.07
N ILE A 161 -2.20 5.59 11.00
CA ILE A 161 -2.15 5.89 12.44
C ILE A 161 -0.95 6.79 12.76
N GLN A 162 0.23 6.45 12.26
CA GLN A 162 1.45 7.22 12.50
C GLN A 162 1.35 8.65 11.93
N LEU A 163 0.93 8.77 10.66
CA LEU A 163 0.79 10.07 9.99
C LEU A 163 -0.23 10.96 10.73
N ALA A 164 -1.39 10.42 11.07
CA ALA A 164 -2.41 11.18 11.81
C ALA A 164 -1.90 11.64 13.18
N ARG A 165 -1.10 10.83 13.87
CA ARG A 165 -0.48 11.18 15.16
C ARG A 165 0.59 12.25 15.02
N MET A 166 1.38 12.25 13.96
CA MET A 166 2.38 13.31 13.68
C MET A 166 1.70 14.68 13.60
N ASP A 167 0.48 14.74 13.07
CA ASP A 167 -0.33 15.97 13.01
C ASP A 167 -1.20 16.23 14.25
N ASN A 168 -0.97 15.48 15.34
CA ASN A 168 -1.73 15.60 16.59
C ASN A 168 -3.24 15.34 16.45
N ALA A 169 -3.66 14.50 15.49
CA ALA A 169 -5.03 14.04 15.40
C ALA A 169 -5.37 13.08 16.57
N ASN A 170 -6.67 13.03 16.91
CA ASN A 170 -7.20 12.07 17.87
C ASN A 170 -7.65 10.81 17.11
N VAL A 171 -6.83 9.75 17.16
CA VAL A 171 -6.98 8.56 16.32
C VAL A 171 -7.76 7.47 17.02
N THR A 172 -8.90 7.06 16.44
CA THR A 172 -9.58 5.79 16.72
C THR A 172 -9.26 4.79 15.61
N ALA A 173 -8.70 3.64 15.96
CA ALA A 173 -8.33 2.60 14.98
C ALA A 173 -9.13 1.31 15.22
N VAL A 174 -9.68 0.73 14.14
CA VAL A 174 -10.51 -0.48 14.17
C VAL A 174 -9.75 -1.64 13.56
N ALA A 175 -9.66 -2.76 14.28
CA ALA A 175 -9.11 -4.03 13.80
C ALA A 175 -9.64 -5.22 14.62
N GLY A 176 -9.18 -6.44 14.34
CA GLY A 176 -9.51 -7.63 15.11
C GLY A 176 -8.83 -7.66 16.50
N PRO A 177 -9.24 -8.62 17.38
CA PRO A 177 -8.82 -8.65 18.79
C PRO A 177 -7.31 -8.78 18.99
N HIS A 178 -6.63 -9.52 18.14
CA HIS A 178 -5.19 -9.79 18.26
C HIS A 178 -4.29 -8.63 17.83
N HIS A 179 -4.85 -7.53 17.32
CA HIS A 179 -4.09 -6.41 16.75
C HIS A 179 -4.26 -5.10 17.52
N GLN A 180 -4.89 -5.12 18.70
CA GLN A 180 -5.19 -3.93 19.46
C GLN A 180 -3.90 -3.24 19.97
N ASP A 181 -2.93 -4.02 20.44
CA ASP A 181 -1.70 -3.49 21.03
C ASP A 181 -0.82 -2.80 20.00
N ILE A 182 -0.65 -3.38 18.81
CA ILE A 182 0.14 -2.74 17.77
C ILE A 182 -0.43 -1.37 17.35
N MET A 183 -1.75 -1.24 17.31
CA MET A 183 -2.36 0.06 16.97
C MET A 183 -2.10 1.12 18.06
N ARG A 184 -2.08 0.73 19.35
CA ARG A 184 -1.71 1.63 20.47
C ARG A 184 -0.23 2.00 20.40
N GLU A 185 0.66 1.05 20.14
CA GLU A 185 2.10 1.29 19.98
C GLU A 185 2.38 2.29 18.84
N LEU A 186 1.61 2.24 17.74
CA LEU A 186 1.71 3.16 16.62
C LEU A 186 1.09 4.54 16.90
N GLY A 187 0.41 4.70 18.03
CA GLY A 187 -0.09 5.99 18.49
C GLY A 187 -1.60 6.19 18.41
N ALA A 188 -2.41 5.14 18.17
CA ALA A 188 -3.86 5.26 18.27
C ALA A 188 -4.28 5.62 19.71
N ASN A 189 -5.09 6.69 19.86
CA ASN A 189 -5.63 7.10 21.15
C ASN A 189 -6.68 6.12 21.67
N ARG A 190 -7.43 5.53 20.74
CA ARG A 190 -8.46 4.54 21.00
C ARG A 190 -8.38 3.41 19.99
N THR A 191 -8.56 2.18 20.44
CA THR A 191 -8.65 1.00 19.58
C THR A 191 -9.99 0.30 19.77
N VAL A 192 -10.58 -0.18 18.67
CA VAL A 192 -11.87 -0.85 18.64
C VAL A 192 -11.70 -2.24 18.04
N ASP A 193 -12.15 -3.26 18.78
CA ASP A 193 -12.27 -4.62 18.26
C ASP A 193 -13.63 -4.79 17.57
N TYR A 194 -13.62 -4.93 16.24
CA TYR A 194 -14.85 -5.08 15.45
C TYR A 194 -15.61 -6.39 15.72
N LYS A 195 -15.01 -7.36 16.41
CA LYS A 195 -15.70 -8.60 16.82
C LYS A 195 -16.64 -8.39 18.01
N THR A 196 -16.35 -7.40 18.85
CA THR A 196 -17.12 -7.11 20.06
C THR A 196 -17.86 -5.78 20.02
N THR A 197 -17.43 -4.85 19.16
CA THR A 197 -17.96 -3.49 19.12
C THR A 197 -18.19 -3.05 17.68
N ASP A 198 -19.43 -2.77 17.36
CA ASP A 198 -19.81 -2.12 16.10
C ASP A 198 -19.68 -0.60 16.22
N VAL A 199 -18.59 -0.06 15.65
CA VAL A 199 -18.31 1.38 15.68
C VAL A 199 -19.45 2.21 15.06
N THR A 200 -20.27 1.63 14.19
CA THR A 200 -21.37 2.33 13.54
C THR A 200 -22.56 2.60 14.47
N GLN A 201 -22.62 1.93 15.61
CA GLN A 201 -23.65 2.08 16.62
C GLN A 201 -23.27 3.07 17.74
N GLU A 202 -22.05 3.62 17.66
CA GLU A 202 -21.59 4.58 18.68
C GLU A 202 -22.06 6.01 18.38
N ASP A 203 -22.17 6.82 19.44
CA ASP A 203 -22.53 8.24 19.33
C ASP A 203 -21.35 9.13 18.92
N HIS A 204 -20.12 8.61 18.95
CA HIS A 204 -18.93 9.34 18.55
C HIS A 204 -18.96 9.68 17.05
N ARG A 205 -18.51 10.90 16.70
CA ARG A 205 -18.46 11.38 15.30
C ARG A 205 -17.06 11.86 14.96
N TYR A 206 -16.67 11.66 13.72
CA TYR A 206 -15.32 11.90 13.21
C TYR A 206 -15.30 12.99 12.15
N ASP A 207 -14.21 13.74 12.13
CA ASP A 207 -13.93 14.72 11.06
C ASP A 207 -13.47 14.00 9.80
N VAL A 208 -12.67 12.93 9.98
CA VAL A 208 -12.12 12.12 8.89
C VAL A 208 -12.34 10.65 9.17
N ILE A 209 -12.76 9.91 8.16
CA ILE A 209 -12.83 8.44 8.19
C ILE A 209 -11.98 7.91 7.04
N LEU A 210 -10.98 7.10 7.34
CA LEU A 210 -10.19 6.34 6.37
C LEU A 210 -10.62 4.88 6.39
N ASP A 211 -11.22 4.39 5.31
CA ASP A 211 -11.56 2.97 5.17
C ASP A 211 -10.47 2.23 4.38
N ALA A 212 -9.47 1.73 5.10
CA ALA A 212 -8.38 0.94 4.54
C ALA A 212 -8.77 -0.54 4.36
N ALA A 213 -9.75 -1.03 5.12
CA ALA A 213 -10.25 -2.41 5.01
C ALA A 213 -11.25 -2.61 3.87
N GLY A 214 -11.93 -1.53 3.42
CA GLY A 214 -12.99 -1.60 2.42
C GLY A 214 -14.28 -2.24 2.94
N THR A 215 -14.47 -2.27 4.26
CA THR A 215 -15.61 -2.92 4.92
C THR A 215 -16.62 -1.94 5.51
N LEU A 216 -16.35 -0.64 5.43
CA LEU A 216 -17.23 0.41 5.93
C LEU A 216 -17.88 1.18 4.76
N PRO A 217 -19.07 0.79 4.27
CA PRO A 217 -19.69 1.44 3.13
C PRO A 217 -20.11 2.88 3.44
N TRP A 218 -20.17 3.74 2.42
CA TRP A 218 -20.56 5.14 2.56
C TRP A 218 -21.88 5.35 3.32
N SER A 219 -22.87 4.47 3.11
CA SER A 219 -24.16 4.53 3.81
C SER A 219 -24.01 4.49 5.34
N SER A 220 -23.07 3.73 5.86
CA SER A 220 -22.74 3.63 7.28
C SER A 220 -21.76 4.74 7.71
N ALA A 221 -20.69 4.95 6.93
CA ALA A 221 -19.68 5.97 7.21
C ALA A 221 -20.27 7.37 7.32
N LYS A 222 -21.25 7.73 6.46
CA LYS A 222 -21.93 9.02 6.49
C LYS A 222 -22.55 9.34 7.85
N GLY A 223 -23.09 8.32 8.54
CA GLY A 223 -23.67 8.49 9.88
C GLY A 223 -22.65 8.82 10.96
N LEU A 224 -21.41 8.37 10.78
CA LEU A 224 -20.30 8.59 11.71
C LEU A 224 -19.55 9.91 11.50
N LEU A 225 -19.75 10.59 10.37
CA LEU A 225 -19.09 11.87 10.09
C LEU A 225 -19.75 13.03 10.82
N LYS A 226 -18.95 13.94 11.32
CA LYS A 226 -19.37 15.30 11.71
C LYS A 226 -19.86 16.07 10.48
N GLN A 227 -20.44 17.24 10.68
CA GLN A 227 -20.72 18.19 9.61
C GLN A 227 -19.39 18.57 8.92
N TYR A 228 -19.39 18.61 7.59
CA TYR A 228 -18.22 18.84 6.72
C TYR A 228 -17.14 17.76 6.80
N GLY A 229 -17.40 16.64 7.49
CA GLY A 229 -16.46 15.53 7.57
C GLY A 229 -16.22 14.83 6.24
N THR A 230 -15.06 14.17 6.14
CA THR A 230 -14.58 13.51 4.91
C THR A 230 -14.40 12.00 5.11
N TYR A 231 -14.97 11.21 4.22
CA TYR A 231 -14.75 9.76 4.12
C TYR A 231 -13.81 9.45 2.94
N LEU A 232 -12.70 8.82 3.24
CA LEU A 232 -11.65 8.41 2.31
C LEU A 232 -11.77 6.90 2.07
N ASN A 233 -12.16 6.51 0.84
CA ASN A 233 -12.35 5.12 0.47
C ASN A 233 -11.17 4.62 -0.34
N LEU A 234 -10.37 3.71 0.23
CA LEU A 234 -9.19 3.13 -0.42
C LEU A 234 -9.52 1.92 -1.31
N GLN A 235 -10.76 1.44 -1.30
CA GLN A 235 -11.19 0.32 -2.13
C GLN A 235 -12.44 0.67 -2.96
N PRO A 236 -12.38 1.77 -3.76
CA PRO A 236 -13.54 2.20 -4.51
C PRO A 236 -13.84 1.23 -5.66
N GLY A 237 -15.12 0.80 -5.77
CA GLY A 237 -15.64 0.23 -7.01
C GLY A 237 -15.94 1.34 -8.03
N LEU A 238 -16.20 1.00 -9.28
CA LEU A 238 -16.55 1.97 -10.34
C LEU A 238 -17.76 2.84 -9.94
N THR A 239 -18.74 2.25 -9.27
CA THR A 239 -19.93 2.98 -8.76
C THR A 239 -19.58 4.02 -7.70
N SER A 240 -18.48 3.84 -6.96
CA SER A 240 -18.07 4.79 -5.92
C SER A 240 -17.67 6.15 -6.50
N TYR A 241 -17.05 6.20 -7.67
CA TYR A 241 -16.68 7.45 -8.34
C TYR A 241 -17.92 8.24 -8.79
N VAL A 242 -18.90 7.54 -9.40
CA VAL A 242 -20.16 8.19 -9.83
C VAL A 242 -20.98 8.64 -8.62
N SER A 243 -21.13 7.77 -7.62
CA SER A 243 -21.93 8.10 -6.42
C SER A 243 -21.28 9.20 -5.58
N SER A 244 -19.96 9.27 -5.51
CA SER A 244 -19.26 10.35 -4.79
C SER A 244 -19.55 11.71 -5.39
N PHE A 245 -19.58 11.83 -6.73
CA PHE A 245 -19.90 13.09 -7.40
C PHE A 245 -21.32 13.57 -7.05
N VAL A 246 -22.31 12.67 -7.02
CA VAL A 246 -23.68 13.01 -6.64
C VAL A 246 -23.78 13.33 -5.15
N ASN A 247 -23.21 12.48 -4.29
CA ASN A 247 -23.24 12.65 -2.84
C ASN A 247 -22.60 13.97 -2.39
N ASN A 248 -21.45 14.34 -2.99
CA ASN A 248 -20.73 15.56 -2.65
C ASN A 248 -21.46 16.85 -3.07
N LYS A 249 -22.43 16.76 -4.00
CA LYS A 249 -23.31 17.89 -4.37
C LYS A 249 -24.53 18.01 -3.47
N LEU A 250 -25.00 16.90 -2.89
CA LEU A 250 -26.24 16.83 -2.11
C LEU A 250 -26.00 16.79 -0.60
N SER A 251 -24.77 16.78 -0.14
CA SER A 251 -24.40 16.66 1.27
C SER A 251 -23.25 17.59 1.59
N ASP A 252 -23.22 18.10 2.81
CA ASP A 252 -22.10 18.80 3.41
C ASP A 252 -20.94 17.86 3.79
N LYS A 253 -21.17 16.54 3.80
CA LYS A 253 -20.16 15.50 4.04
C LYS A 253 -19.57 15.01 2.73
N LYS A 254 -18.24 14.80 2.69
CA LYS A 254 -17.52 14.44 1.47
C LYS A 254 -17.23 12.94 1.41
N HIS A 255 -17.43 12.33 0.24
CA HIS A 255 -16.99 10.99 -0.11
C HIS A 255 -15.89 11.09 -1.16
N VAL A 256 -14.68 10.64 -0.82
CA VAL A 256 -13.50 10.71 -1.69
C VAL A 256 -13.00 9.30 -1.98
N PRO A 257 -13.32 8.74 -3.15
CA PRO A 257 -12.70 7.51 -3.62
C PRO A 257 -11.23 7.79 -3.96
N MET A 258 -10.33 6.97 -3.44
CA MET A 258 -8.88 7.13 -3.59
C MET A 258 -8.32 6.16 -4.62
N LEU A 259 -7.43 6.67 -5.46
CA LEU A 259 -6.50 5.89 -6.26
C LEU A 259 -5.11 6.45 -5.97
N THR A 260 -4.20 5.60 -5.55
CA THR A 260 -2.83 5.98 -5.23
C THR A 260 -1.98 5.99 -6.49
N ASP A 261 -1.19 7.03 -6.66
CA ASP A 261 -0.15 7.14 -7.67
C ASP A 261 1.21 7.23 -6.97
N ILE A 262 2.11 6.28 -7.27
CA ILE A 262 3.45 6.26 -6.66
C ILE A 262 4.42 6.93 -7.63
N THR A 263 4.70 8.19 -7.38
CA THR A 263 5.62 9.01 -8.15
C THR A 263 6.97 9.14 -7.44
N HIS A 264 8.00 9.62 -8.14
CA HIS A 264 9.28 9.97 -7.53
C HIS A 264 9.11 10.95 -6.36
N HIS A 265 8.19 11.92 -6.48
CA HIS A 265 7.86 12.85 -5.40
C HIS A 265 7.29 12.12 -4.17
N SER A 266 6.40 11.15 -4.37
CA SER A 266 5.88 10.34 -3.27
C SER A 266 7.00 9.56 -2.57
N LEU A 267 7.92 8.96 -3.33
CA LEU A 267 9.05 8.22 -2.78
C LEU A 267 9.99 9.13 -1.97
N HIS A 268 10.27 10.34 -2.46
CA HIS A 268 11.05 11.34 -1.73
C HIS A 268 10.37 11.73 -0.41
N LYS A 269 9.05 11.96 -0.42
CA LYS A 269 8.29 12.24 0.81
C LYS A 269 8.34 11.10 1.81
N LEU A 270 8.30 9.87 1.34
CA LEU A 270 8.43 8.69 2.22
C LEU A 270 9.84 8.59 2.83
N TYR A 271 10.87 8.93 2.05
CA TYR A 271 12.24 9.02 2.57
C TYR A 271 12.33 10.06 3.71
N ASP A 272 11.81 11.28 3.50
CA ASP A 272 11.79 12.34 4.51
C ASP A 272 11.02 11.92 5.77
N LEU A 273 9.84 11.31 5.62
CA LEU A 273 9.03 10.81 6.73
C LEU A 273 9.79 9.80 7.60
N VAL A 274 10.55 8.92 6.97
CA VAL A 274 11.35 7.91 7.70
C VAL A 274 12.53 8.56 8.41
N GLU A 275 13.34 9.34 7.71
CA GLU A 275 14.62 9.85 8.24
C GLU A 275 14.44 11.06 9.16
N GLU A 276 13.47 11.93 8.89
CA GLU A 276 13.28 13.16 9.66
C GLU A 276 12.21 13.04 10.75
N HIS A 277 11.20 12.18 10.54
CA HIS A 277 10.05 12.08 11.43
C HIS A 277 9.91 10.71 12.13
N GLY A 278 10.85 9.78 11.87
CA GLY A 278 10.88 8.48 12.54
C GLY A 278 9.70 7.57 12.18
N PHE A 279 9.13 7.74 10.97
CA PHE A 279 8.08 6.86 10.46
C PHE A 279 8.59 5.42 10.35
N LYS A 280 7.80 4.45 10.79
CA LYS A 280 8.19 3.04 10.87
C LYS A 280 7.33 2.17 9.96
N VAL A 281 7.97 1.23 9.31
CA VAL A 281 7.28 0.17 8.55
C VAL A 281 7.20 -1.08 9.41
N LYS A 282 5.98 -1.50 9.77
CA LYS A 282 5.79 -2.74 10.52
C LYS A 282 5.71 -3.90 9.56
N ILE A 283 6.73 -4.76 9.55
CA ILE A 283 6.70 -6.03 8.83
C ILE A 283 5.97 -7.07 9.69
N GLY A 284 4.89 -7.60 9.15
CA GLY A 284 4.11 -8.67 9.77
C GLY A 284 4.73 -10.04 9.52
N ARG A 285 5.14 -10.29 8.27
CA ARG A 285 5.82 -11.54 7.88
C ARG A 285 6.63 -11.38 6.60
N GLU A 286 7.76 -12.09 6.56
CA GLU A 286 8.54 -12.35 5.37
C GLU A 286 8.24 -13.76 4.84
N PHE A 287 8.13 -13.89 3.54
CA PHE A 287 7.99 -15.16 2.83
C PHE A 287 9.11 -15.30 1.81
N ALA A 288 9.68 -16.49 1.64
CA ALA A 288 10.50 -16.74 0.47
C ALA A 288 9.63 -16.65 -0.80
N LEU A 289 10.19 -16.12 -1.90
CA LEU A 289 9.41 -15.99 -3.15
C LEU A 289 8.80 -17.32 -3.62
N MET A 290 9.47 -18.44 -3.34
CA MET A 290 8.94 -19.78 -3.66
C MET A 290 7.74 -20.20 -2.81
N GLU A 291 7.47 -19.54 -1.68
CA GLU A 291 6.29 -19.75 -0.83
C GLU A 291 5.04 -18.96 -1.31
N TYR A 292 5.07 -18.40 -2.54
CA TYR A 292 4.01 -17.51 -3.05
C TYR A 292 2.59 -18.06 -2.87
N LYS A 293 2.36 -19.37 -3.08
CA LYS A 293 1.03 -19.98 -2.89
C LYS A 293 0.55 -19.86 -1.45
N LYS A 294 1.43 -20.16 -0.49
CA LYS A 294 1.14 -20.03 0.94
C LYS A 294 0.85 -18.58 1.31
N ALA A 295 1.72 -17.65 0.87
CA ALA A 295 1.58 -16.23 1.15
C ALA A 295 0.23 -15.67 0.64
N PHE A 296 -0.11 -15.92 -0.62
CA PHE A 296 -1.38 -15.44 -1.18
C PHE A 296 -2.59 -16.14 -0.57
N THR A 297 -2.52 -17.44 -0.24
CA THR A 297 -3.63 -18.13 0.44
C THR A 297 -3.93 -17.50 1.80
N GLU A 298 -2.90 -17.23 2.59
CA GLU A 298 -3.04 -16.63 3.92
C GLU A 298 -3.53 -15.18 3.85
N LEU A 299 -2.99 -14.38 2.92
CA LEU A 299 -3.32 -12.96 2.85
C LEU A 299 -4.69 -12.69 2.19
N GLU A 300 -5.09 -13.50 1.21
CA GLU A 300 -6.40 -13.37 0.57
C GLU A 300 -7.55 -13.83 1.47
N SER A 301 -7.31 -14.74 2.42
CA SER A 301 -8.33 -15.13 3.42
C SER A 301 -8.59 -14.02 4.46
N GLY A 302 -7.70 -13.04 4.57
CA GLY A 302 -7.78 -11.99 5.59
C GLY A 302 -7.22 -12.40 6.95
N ASP A 303 -6.61 -13.59 7.07
CA ASP A 303 -6.02 -14.11 8.31
C ASP A 303 -4.54 -13.73 8.47
N GLY A 304 -4.05 -12.81 7.64
CA GLY A 304 -2.67 -12.35 7.68
C GLY A 304 -2.29 -11.65 8.98
N PRO A 305 -0.98 -11.57 9.30
CA PRO A 305 -0.49 -10.87 10.47
C PRO A 305 -0.70 -9.36 10.36
N ALA A 306 -0.63 -8.66 11.50
CA ALA A 306 -0.60 -7.20 11.50
C ALA A 306 0.63 -6.67 10.76
N GLY A 307 0.46 -5.58 10.02
CA GLY A 307 1.53 -4.94 9.28
C GLY A 307 1.60 -5.35 7.82
N LYS A 308 2.77 -5.17 7.24
CA LYS A 308 3.07 -5.43 5.84
C LYS A 308 3.72 -6.81 5.66
N CYS A 309 3.32 -7.54 4.64
CA CYS A 309 4.01 -8.76 4.22
C CYS A 309 4.84 -8.51 2.97
N VAL A 310 5.99 -9.16 2.90
CA VAL A 310 6.93 -9.04 1.78
C VAL A 310 7.47 -10.40 1.36
N PHE A 311 7.83 -10.52 0.08
CA PHE A 311 8.69 -11.59 -0.39
C PHE A 311 10.15 -11.19 -0.24
N VAL A 312 10.97 -12.14 0.19
CA VAL A 312 12.44 -12.05 0.19
C VAL A 312 13.02 -13.16 -0.70
N PRO A 313 14.25 -13.02 -1.20
CA PRO A 313 14.91 -14.03 -2.06
C PRO A 313 14.94 -15.43 -1.49
#